data_5170c3597ec07fde99867b27c3e6fb4a
#
_entry.id   5170c3597ec07fde99867b27c3e6fb4a
#
_cell.length_a   1.000
_cell.length_b   1.000
_cell.length_c   1.000
_cell.angle_alpha   90.00
_cell.angle_beta   90.00
_cell.angle_gamma   90.00
#
_symmetry.space_group_name_H-M   'P 1'
#
loop_
_entity.id
_entity.type
_entity.pdbx_description
1 polymer ?
#
loop_
_entity_poly.entity_id
_entity_poly.type
_entity_poly.pdbx_seq_one_letter_code
_entity_poly.pdbx_strand_id
1 'polypeptide(L)'
;VYKRQILSEMKQEFPRINEAYTGRPYRYVYTISFGEFDDPSHVSSNTLLSHDVETGNSESYSFGENWVTGEVIFVAREGAQAENDGWLMSYVHALDGRPSKVVILDAQHMAEGPIATIHLQVRVPVGFHCNWVDYRKLRTHYS
;
A
#
# COMPACT_ATOMS: atom_id res chain seq x y z
N VAL A 1 -20.61 4.14 22.19
CA VAL A 1 -21.12 4.78 20.96
C VAL A 1 -20.14 4.52 19.85
N TYR A 2 -20.56 3.77 18.82
CA TYR A 2 -19.73 3.56 17.62
C TYR A 2 -19.90 4.74 16.67
N LYS A 3 -18.81 5.42 16.34
CA LYS A 3 -18.80 6.46 15.32
C LYS A 3 -18.46 5.81 13.98
N ARG A 4 -19.36 5.87 13.00
CA ARG A 4 -19.06 5.54 11.62
C ARG A 4 -18.61 6.81 10.90
N GLN A 5 -17.51 6.71 10.17
CA GLN A 5 -17.00 7.78 9.33
C GLN A 5 -16.71 7.20 7.94
N ILE A 6 -17.22 7.85 6.91
CA ILE A 6 -16.85 7.57 5.53
C ILE A 6 -15.55 8.34 5.27
N LEU A 7 -14.48 7.63 4.97
CA LEU A 7 -13.18 8.23 4.65
C LEU A 7 -13.09 8.59 3.16
N SER A 8 -13.73 7.81 2.31
CA SER A 8 -13.74 8.01 0.85
C SER A 8 -14.93 7.28 0.24
N GLU A 9 -15.46 7.81 -0.85
CA GLU A 9 -16.50 7.15 -1.66
C GLU A 9 -15.90 6.20 -2.71
N MET A 10 -14.58 6.22 -2.90
CA MET A 10 -13.91 5.29 -3.81
C MET A 10 -14.01 3.88 -3.25
N LYS A 11 -14.26 2.90 -4.13
CA LYS A 11 -14.17 1.48 -3.78
C LYS A 11 -12.72 1.16 -3.47
N GLN A 12 -12.46 0.58 -2.30
CA GLN A 12 -11.12 0.33 -1.78
C GLN A 12 -11.05 -1.02 -1.11
N GLU A 13 -9.85 -1.62 -1.18
CA GLU A 13 -9.55 -2.91 -0.56
C GLU A 13 -8.18 -2.90 0.12
N PHE A 14 -7.92 -3.96 0.88
CA PHE A 14 -6.66 -4.24 1.55
C PHE A 14 -6.19 -3.09 2.46
N PRO A 15 -7.01 -2.69 3.46
CA PRO A 15 -6.60 -1.64 4.38
C PRO A 15 -5.41 -2.10 5.23
N ARG A 16 -4.35 -1.31 5.24
CA ARG A 16 -3.15 -1.52 6.04
C ARG A 16 -2.85 -0.29 6.88
N ILE A 17 -2.25 -0.52 8.02
CA ILE A 17 -1.74 0.52 8.94
C ILE A 17 -0.28 0.24 9.27
N ASN A 18 0.38 1.15 9.95
CA ASN A 18 1.62 0.82 10.63
C ASN A 18 1.35 -0.25 11.70
N GLU A 19 1.89 -1.46 11.53
CA GLU A 19 1.60 -2.61 12.39
C GLU A 19 2.02 -2.42 13.85
N ALA A 20 2.92 -1.48 14.14
CA ALA A 20 3.25 -1.10 15.51
C ALA A 20 2.04 -0.51 16.26
N TYR A 21 1.02 -0.09 15.55
CA TYR A 21 -0.23 0.46 16.10
C TYR A 21 -1.38 -0.56 16.16
N THR A 22 -1.14 -1.82 15.82
CA THR A 22 -2.17 -2.87 15.90
C THR A 22 -2.74 -2.97 17.30
N GLY A 23 -4.08 -2.84 17.43
CA GLY A 23 -4.80 -2.83 18.69
C GLY A 23 -4.70 -1.51 19.49
N ARG A 24 -4.18 -0.47 18.89
CA ARG A 24 -4.08 0.89 19.44
C ARG A 24 -4.79 1.90 18.54
N PRO A 25 -5.10 3.12 19.00
CA PRO A 25 -5.51 4.19 18.12
C PRO A 25 -4.43 4.44 17.05
N TYR A 26 -4.85 4.57 15.82
CA TYR A 26 -4.00 4.89 14.68
C TYR A 26 -4.60 6.05 13.90
N ARG A 27 -3.77 6.73 13.13
CA ARG A 27 -4.16 7.90 12.35
C ARG A 27 -4.10 7.65 10.85
N TYR A 28 -3.18 6.82 10.38
CA TYR A 28 -2.96 6.62 8.95
C TYR A 28 -3.39 5.23 8.49
N VAL A 29 -4.18 5.21 7.40
CA VAL A 29 -4.63 3.98 6.73
C VAL A 29 -4.23 4.03 5.27
N TYR A 30 -3.67 2.95 4.78
CA TYR A 30 -3.26 2.78 3.39
C TYR A 30 -4.12 1.73 2.73
N THR A 31 -4.61 2.03 1.53
CA THR A 31 -5.49 1.14 0.77
C THR A 31 -5.11 1.14 -0.69
N ILE A 32 -5.71 0.24 -1.46
CA ILE A 32 -5.69 0.32 -2.92
C ILE A 32 -7.10 0.59 -3.44
N SER A 33 -7.20 1.35 -4.55
CA SER A 33 -8.48 1.49 -5.25
C SER A 33 -8.86 0.15 -5.86
N PHE A 34 -10.15 -0.16 -5.82
CA PHE A 34 -10.71 -1.26 -6.59
C PHE A 34 -11.64 -0.66 -7.63
N GLY A 35 -11.40 -0.95 -8.92
CA GLY A 35 -12.21 -0.41 -10.00
C GLY A 35 -13.68 -0.81 -9.91
N GLU A 36 -14.50 -0.34 -10.81
CA GLU A 36 -15.93 -0.62 -10.81
C GLU A 36 -16.17 -2.12 -10.95
N PHE A 37 -16.82 -2.72 -9.92
CA PHE A 37 -17.18 -4.15 -9.92
C PHE A 37 -18.19 -4.51 -11.02
N ASP A 38 -18.79 -3.52 -11.66
CA ASP A 38 -19.79 -3.72 -12.71
C ASP A 38 -19.19 -4.04 -14.07
N ASP A 39 -17.87 -3.86 -14.24
CA ASP A 39 -17.13 -4.28 -15.43
C ASP A 39 -15.98 -5.20 -15.03
N PRO A 40 -16.16 -6.53 -15.09
CA PRO A 40 -15.09 -7.48 -14.79
C PRO A 40 -13.91 -7.43 -15.79
N SER A 41 -14.04 -6.70 -16.90
CA SER A 41 -12.93 -6.45 -17.84
C SER A 41 -12.01 -5.32 -17.40
N HIS A 42 -12.42 -4.50 -16.41
CA HIS A 42 -11.68 -3.37 -15.86
C HIS A 42 -11.37 -3.56 -14.38
N VAL A 43 -10.52 -4.53 -14.06
CA VAL A 43 -9.91 -4.60 -12.72
C VAL A 43 -8.84 -3.53 -12.62
N SER A 44 -9.24 -2.31 -12.30
CA SER A 44 -8.30 -1.18 -12.17
C SER A 44 -7.93 -0.91 -10.71
N SER A 45 -7.25 -1.86 -10.08
CA SER A 45 -6.55 -1.58 -8.82
C SER A 45 -5.19 -0.93 -9.12
N ASN A 46 -5.21 0.27 -9.68
CA ASN A 46 -4.00 0.95 -10.14
C ASN A 46 -3.58 2.14 -9.28
N THR A 47 -4.29 2.40 -8.18
CA THR A 47 -4.09 3.59 -7.36
C THR A 47 -3.91 3.20 -5.90
N LEU A 48 -2.85 3.71 -5.28
CA LEU A 48 -2.67 3.68 -3.82
C LEU A 48 -3.35 4.90 -3.21
N LEU A 49 -3.92 4.71 -2.02
CA LEU A 49 -4.53 5.78 -1.23
C LEU A 49 -3.95 5.78 0.18
N SER A 50 -3.77 6.96 0.73
CA SER A 50 -3.44 7.22 2.12
C SER A 50 -4.52 8.09 2.74
N HIS A 51 -5.03 7.69 3.90
CA HIS A 51 -6.06 8.41 4.62
C HIS A 51 -5.56 8.82 5.99
N ASP A 52 -5.68 10.10 6.30
CA ASP A 52 -5.53 10.65 7.64
C ASP A 52 -6.91 10.67 8.33
N VAL A 53 -7.16 9.72 9.22
CA VAL A 53 -8.46 9.57 9.86
C VAL A 53 -8.78 10.64 10.90
N GLU A 54 -7.79 11.43 11.33
CA GLU A 54 -8.00 12.56 12.24
C GLU A 54 -8.48 13.79 11.49
N THR A 55 -7.85 14.11 10.36
CA THR A 55 -8.18 15.30 9.57
C THR A 55 -9.21 15.02 8.49
N GLY A 56 -9.38 13.77 8.08
CA GLY A 56 -10.21 13.36 6.94
C GLY A 56 -9.55 13.61 5.58
N ASN A 57 -8.29 14.04 5.55
CA ASN A 57 -7.56 14.24 4.31
C ASN A 57 -7.14 12.90 3.70
N SER A 58 -7.08 12.88 2.38
CA SER A 58 -6.61 11.71 1.63
C SER A 58 -5.68 12.13 0.51
N GLU A 59 -4.66 11.31 0.29
CA GLU A 59 -3.74 11.41 -0.84
C GLU A 59 -3.86 10.18 -1.71
N SER A 60 -3.51 10.31 -2.98
CA SER A 60 -3.52 9.18 -3.91
C SER A 60 -2.35 9.25 -4.88
N TYR A 61 -1.90 8.07 -5.34
CA TYR A 61 -0.94 7.94 -6.42
C TYR A 61 -1.38 6.84 -7.38
N SER A 62 -1.55 7.19 -8.67
CA SER A 62 -1.94 6.27 -9.73
C SER A 62 -0.74 5.81 -10.54
N PHE A 63 -0.65 4.50 -10.79
CA PHE A 63 0.36 3.89 -11.67
C PHE A 63 -0.03 3.96 -13.16
N GLY A 64 -1.25 4.44 -13.47
CA GLY A 64 -1.79 4.51 -14.83
C GLY A 64 -2.53 3.24 -15.28
N GLU A 65 -3.21 3.32 -16.42
CA GLU A 65 -4.20 2.34 -16.88
C GLU A 65 -3.64 0.94 -17.17
N ASN A 66 -2.35 0.83 -17.52
CA ASN A 66 -1.74 -0.45 -17.88
C ASN A 66 -1.12 -1.20 -16.68
N TRP A 67 -1.38 -0.75 -15.47
CA TRP A 67 -0.79 -1.30 -14.27
C TRP A 67 -1.86 -1.64 -13.23
N VAL A 68 -1.63 -2.71 -12.50
CA VAL A 68 -2.38 -3.05 -11.28
C VAL A 68 -1.40 -3.13 -10.11
N THR A 69 -1.81 -2.63 -8.96
CA THR A 69 -1.03 -2.71 -7.73
C THR A 69 -1.56 -3.82 -6.83
N GLY A 70 -0.66 -4.52 -6.16
CA GLY A 70 -1.00 -5.40 -5.06
C GLY A 70 -1.25 -4.63 -3.76
N GLU A 71 -1.51 -5.37 -2.68
CA GLU A 71 -1.60 -4.80 -1.34
C GLU A 71 -0.37 -3.93 -1.03
N VAL A 72 -0.62 -2.78 -0.42
CA VAL A 72 0.46 -1.90 0.04
C VAL A 72 0.81 -2.24 1.49
N ILE A 73 2.10 -2.29 1.79
CA ILE A 73 2.60 -2.50 3.15
C ILE A 73 3.38 -1.28 3.61
N PHE A 74 3.23 -0.95 4.90
CA PHE A 74 4.01 0.10 5.54
C PHE A 74 5.25 -0.52 6.20
N VAL A 75 6.40 0.12 5.99
CA VAL A 75 7.68 -0.23 6.63
C VAL A 75 8.21 1.01 7.33
N ALA A 76 8.25 0.97 8.65
CA ALA A 76 8.75 2.08 9.43
C ALA A 76 10.23 2.39 9.12
N ARG A 77 10.58 3.67 9.02
CA ARG A 77 11.96 4.13 8.94
C ARG A 77 12.70 3.79 10.24
N GLU A 78 13.96 3.46 10.16
CA GLU A 78 14.78 3.29 11.37
C GLU A 78 14.85 4.60 12.14
N GLY A 79 14.47 4.56 13.43
CA GLY A 79 14.36 5.76 14.27
C GLY A 79 13.14 6.64 13.98
N ALA A 80 12.10 6.11 13.32
CA ALA A 80 10.87 6.83 13.02
C ALA A 80 10.32 7.60 14.22
N GLN A 81 9.94 8.87 14.01
CA GLN A 81 9.42 9.77 15.05
C GLN A 81 7.89 9.97 14.94
N ALA A 82 7.29 9.63 13.81
CA ALA A 82 5.87 9.74 13.54
C ALA A 82 5.30 8.40 13.07
N GLU A 83 3.98 8.23 13.20
CA GLU A 83 3.29 7.01 12.79
C GLU A 83 3.50 6.68 11.30
N ASN A 84 3.48 7.70 10.46
CA ASN A 84 3.68 7.60 9.02
C ASN A 84 5.13 7.88 8.56
N ASP A 85 6.10 7.92 9.48
CA ASP A 85 7.52 8.07 9.10
C ASP A 85 8.07 6.73 8.63
N GLY A 86 8.02 6.51 7.33
CA GLY A 86 8.39 5.24 6.73
C GLY A 86 8.13 5.18 5.23
N TRP A 87 8.10 3.96 4.74
CA TRP A 87 7.92 3.67 3.32
C TRP A 87 6.68 2.83 3.09
N LEU A 88 6.03 3.09 1.96
CA LEU A 88 4.99 2.24 1.40
C LEU A 88 5.60 1.39 0.30
N MET A 89 5.40 0.09 0.36
CA MET A 89 5.93 -0.86 -0.61
C MET A 89 4.79 -1.66 -1.22
N SER A 90 4.81 -1.86 -2.53
CA SER A 90 3.86 -2.72 -3.22
C SER A 90 4.47 -3.35 -4.47
N TYR A 91 3.95 -4.53 -4.83
CA TYR A 91 4.14 -5.08 -6.16
C TYR A 91 3.22 -4.38 -7.15
N VAL A 92 3.77 -4.03 -8.30
CA VAL A 92 3.01 -3.44 -9.41
C VAL A 92 3.18 -4.30 -10.64
N HIS A 93 2.08 -4.75 -11.21
CA HIS A 93 2.01 -5.73 -12.28
C HIS A 93 1.52 -5.07 -13.57
N ALA A 94 2.20 -5.35 -14.68
CA ALA A 94 1.75 -4.89 -15.99
C ALA A 94 0.61 -5.76 -16.49
N LEU A 95 -0.44 -5.15 -17.06
CA LEU A 95 -1.57 -5.87 -17.67
C LEU A 95 -1.19 -6.56 -18.99
N ASP A 96 -0.18 -6.07 -19.67
CA ASP A 96 0.32 -6.60 -20.95
C ASP A 96 1.33 -7.76 -20.79
N GLY A 97 1.51 -8.28 -19.61
CA GLY A 97 2.36 -9.44 -19.34
C GLY A 97 3.85 -9.16 -19.16
N ARG A 98 4.28 -7.89 -19.23
CA ARG A 98 5.65 -7.50 -18.87
C ARG A 98 6.01 -7.90 -17.45
N PRO A 99 7.31 -8.00 -17.13
CA PRO A 99 7.77 -8.25 -15.76
C PRO A 99 7.18 -7.25 -14.75
N SER A 100 6.95 -7.72 -13.54
CA SER A 100 6.47 -6.90 -12.43
C SER A 100 7.57 -5.99 -11.90
N LYS A 101 7.18 -5.03 -11.09
CA LYS A 101 8.10 -4.16 -10.36
C LYS A 101 7.68 -4.08 -8.89
N VAL A 102 8.63 -3.81 -8.00
CA VAL A 102 8.37 -3.37 -6.64
C VAL A 102 8.57 -1.87 -6.60
N VAL A 103 7.62 -1.15 -6.05
CA VAL A 103 7.71 0.30 -5.86
C VAL A 103 7.85 0.62 -4.39
N ILE A 104 8.59 1.68 -4.10
CA ILE A 104 8.79 2.21 -2.76
C ILE A 104 8.44 3.69 -2.81
N LEU A 105 7.48 4.11 -1.98
CA LEU A 105 7.06 5.51 -1.86
C LEU A 105 7.37 5.98 -0.44
N ASP A 106 7.58 7.29 -0.27
CA ASP A 106 7.61 7.91 1.05
C ASP A 106 6.17 8.02 1.57
N ALA A 107 5.90 7.48 2.76
CA ALA A 107 4.55 7.47 3.30
C ALA A 107 4.04 8.86 3.72
N GLN A 108 4.94 9.83 3.91
CA GLN A 108 4.59 11.22 4.21
C GLN A 108 4.38 12.08 2.95
N HIS A 109 4.82 11.58 1.78
CA HIS A 109 4.78 12.30 0.50
C HIS A 109 4.34 11.37 -0.64
N MET A 110 3.37 10.52 -0.37
CA MET A 110 2.95 9.46 -1.31
C MET A 110 2.52 10.01 -2.67
N ALA A 111 1.87 11.17 -2.69
CA ALA A 111 1.41 11.81 -3.92
C ALA A 111 2.54 12.20 -4.89
N GLU A 112 3.78 12.33 -4.40
CA GLU A 112 4.95 12.64 -5.23
C GLU A 112 5.42 11.44 -6.06
N GLY A 113 4.91 10.24 -5.74
CA GLY A 113 5.21 9.00 -6.45
C GLY A 113 6.41 8.23 -5.87
N PRO A 114 6.83 7.16 -6.58
CA PRO A 114 7.89 6.29 -6.07
C PRO A 114 9.23 6.98 -5.95
N ILE A 115 9.85 6.86 -4.77
CA ILE A 115 11.25 7.26 -4.51
C ILE A 115 12.22 6.20 -5.05
N ALA A 116 11.75 4.96 -5.22
CA ALA A 116 12.52 3.89 -5.84
C ALA A 116 11.60 2.90 -6.56
N THR A 117 12.10 2.32 -7.64
CA THR A 117 11.45 1.25 -8.40
C THR A 117 12.46 0.14 -8.68
N ILE A 118 12.12 -1.07 -8.27
CA ILE A 118 12.90 -2.28 -8.53
C ILE A 118 12.22 -3.04 -9.67
N HIS A 119 12.85 -3.05 -10.84
CA HIS A 119 12.36 -3.82 -11.98
C HIS A 119 12.74 -5.29 -11.79
N LEU A 120 11.73 -6.16 -11.76
CA LEU A 120 11.95 -7.59 -11.67
C LEU A 120 12.22 -8.16 -13.06
N GLN A 121 12.89 -9.32 -13.10
CA GLN A 121 13.14 -10.02 -14.39
C GLN A 121 11.99 -10.96 -14.78
N VAL A 122 11.03 -11.14 -13.87
CA VAL A 122 9.92 -12.07 -14.01
C VAL A 122 8.60 -11.38 -13.71
N ARG A 123 7.52 -11.94 -14.25
CA ARG A 123 6.17 -11.59 -13.83
C ARG A 123 5.85 -12.31 -12.55
N VAL A 124 5.63 -11.57 -11.47
CA VAL A 124 5.13 -12.12 -10.21
C VAL A 124 3.62 -12.32 -10.36
N PRO A 125 3.06 -13.45 -9.98
CA PRO A 125 1.61 -13.64 -9.92
C PRO A 125 0.96 -12.61 -9.02
N VAL A 126 -0.23 -12.14 -9.39
CA VAL A 126 -1.01 -11.25 -8.53
C VAL A 126 -1.44 -12.04 -7.29
N GLY A 127 -1.06 -11.56 -6.12
CA GLY A 127 -1.43 -12.12 -4.82
C GLY A 127 -2.46 -11.23 -4.12
N PHE A 128 -3.10 -11.78 -3.07
CA PHE A 128 -4.03 -11.02 -2.24
C PHE A 128 -3.29 -10.27 -1.13
N HIS A 129 -2.46 -10.99 -0.37
CA HIS A 129 -1.79 -10.44 0.81
C HIS A 129 -0.29 -10.60 0.70
N CYS A 130 0.42 -9.60 1.22
CA CYS A 130 1.85 -9.63 1.38
C CYS A 130 2.24 -9.07 2.77
N ASN A 131 3.47 -9.30 3.17
CA ASN A 131 3.97 -8.74 4.41
C ASN A 131 5.47 -8.45 4.31
N TRP A 132 5.92 -7.52 5.14
CA TRP A 132 7.33 -7.23 5.36
C TRP A 132 7.82 -7.99 6.59
N VAL A 133 8.91 -8.73 6.43
CA VAL A 133 9.57 -9.40 7.54
C VAL A 133 11.00 -8.89 7.66
N ASP A 134 11.32 -8.24 8.77
CA ASP A 134 12.68 -7.81 9.06
C ASP A 134 13.58 -9.06 9.24
N TYR A 135 14.57 -9.21 8.38
CA TYR A 135 15.52 -10.32 8.44
C TYR A 135 16.22 -10.45 9.80
N ARG A 136 16.43 -9.35 10.50
CA ARG A 136 17.02 -9.35 11.86
C ARG A 136 16.14 -10.11 12.85
N LYS A 137 14.82 -10.05 12.70
CA LYS A 137 13.86 -10.78 13.53
C LYS A 137 13.81 -12.28 13.21
N LEU A 138 14.12 -12.69 11.97
CA LEU A 138 14.15 -14.09 11.59
C LEU A 138 15.31 -14.84 12.24
N ARG A 139 16.46 -14.20 12.45
CA ARG A 139 17.65 -14.84 13.04
C ARG A 139 17.50 -15.20 14.51
N THR A 140 16.65 -14.53 15.27
CA THR A 140 16.47 -14.76 16.70
C THR A 140 15.64 -16.00 17.04
N HIS A 141 14.96 -16.60 16.04
CA HIS A 141 14.14 -17.80 16.24
C HIS A 141 14.81 -19.12 15.82
N TYR A 142 16.01 -19.08 15.27
CA TYR A 142 16.75 -20.24 14.78
C TYR A 142 18.15 -20.40 15.41
N SER A 143 18.42 -19.71 16.52
CA SER A 143 19.66 -19.84 17.30
C SER A 143 19.40 -20.55 18.62
#